data_2d308cfe163ed83741155deed5f51c35
#
_entry.id   2d308cfe163ed83741155deed5f51c35
#
_cell.length_a   1.000
_cell.length_b   1.000
_cell.length_c   1.000
_cell.angle_alpha   90.00
_cell.angle_beta   90.00
_cell.angle_gamma   90.00
#
_symmetry.space_group_name_H-M   'P 1'
#
loop_
_entity.id
_entity.type
_entity.pdbx_description
1 polymer ?
#
loop_
_entity_poly.entity_id
_entity_poly.type
_entity_poly.pdbx_seq_one_letter_code
_entity_poly.pdbx_strand_id
1 'polypeptide(L)'
;MEEKKLIVVGGGPAGLAAALEANRCGISPDDILIIERDRELGGILNQCIHAGFGLHMFGEELSGPEYSGRFIDEVEAAGIGYVTDSMVLSISDDRIVTFVSPKLGFVSMKAGAVVLCTGCRERTRGALNIPGTRPAGIYSAGTAQRFVNIEGYMPGKKVVILGSGDIGLIMARRLTLEGAEVLRVCELMPYSGGL
;
A
#
# COMPACT_ATOMS: atom_id res chain seq x y z
N MET A 1 -12.33 20.90 -19.25
CA MET A 1 -11.78 19.73 -18.55
C MET A 1 -10.51 20.21 -17.88
N GLU A 2 -10.37 19.95 -16.62
CA GLU A 2 -9.14 20.30 -15.88
C GLU A 2 -7.96 19.47 -16.41
N GLU A 3 -6.77 20.09 -16.45
CA GLU A 3 -5.56 19.47 -17.00
C GLU A 3 -4.41 19.55 -15.99
N LYS A 4 -3.64 18.46 -15.90
CA LYS A 4 -2.39 18.37 -15.14
C LYS A 4 -1.27 17.88 -16.04
N LYS A 5 -0.05 18.37 -15.83
CA LYS A 5 1.11 17.83 -16.57
C LYS A 5 1.41 16.40 -16.17
N LEU A 6 1.21 16.08 -14.87
CA LEU A 6 1.46 14.76 -14.33
C LEU A 6 0.33 14.33 -13.39
N ILE A 7 -0.24 13.16 -13.64
CA ILE A 7 -1.12 12.46 -12.71
C ILE A 7 -0.40 11.18 -12.24
N VAL A 8 -0.27 11.03 -10.92
CA VAL A 8 0.29 9.84 -10.28
C VAL A 8 -0.86 9.03 -9.68
N VAL A 9 -1.03 7.80 -10.13
CA VAL A 9 -2.08 6.89 -9.65
C VAL A 9 -1.52 5.98 -8.57
N GLY A 10 -1.86 6.27 -7.34
CA GLY A 10 -1.39 5.61 -6.12
C GLY A 10 -0.42 6.47 -5.31
N GLY A 11 -0.79 6.75 -4.07
CA GLY A 11 -0.04 7.55 -3.09
C GLY A 11 0.85 6.74 -2.15
N GLY A 12 1.23 5.52 -2.56
CA GLY A 12 2.24 4.72 -1.84
C GLY A 12 3.67 5.22 -2.09
N PRO A 13 4.69 4.52 -1.56
CA PRO A 13 6.09 4.98 -1.62
C PRO A 13 6.57 5.30 -3.04
N ALA A 14 6.18 4.50 -4.02
CA ALA A 14 6.56 4.74 -5.41
C ALA A 14 5.90 6.02 -5.98
N GLY A 15 4.63 6.27 -5.64
CA GLY A 15 3.91 7.45 -6.10
C GLY A 15 4.41 8.73 -5.46
N LEU A 16 4.68 8.70 -4.15
CA LEU A 16 5.26 9.84 -3.43
C LEU A 16 6.64 10.20 -4.02
N ALA A 17 7.51 9.20 -4.19
CA ALA A 17 8.84 9.42 -4.79
C ALA A 17 8.75 9.96 -6.22
N ALA A 18 7.83 9.42 -7.05
CA ALA A 18 7.64 9.86 -8.43
C ALA A 18 7.17 11.32 -8.51
N ALA A 19 6.23 11.72 -7.65
CA ALA A 19 5.71 13.09 -7.60
C ALA A 19 6.79 14.08 -7.14
N LEU A 20 7.54 13.74 -6.10
CA LEU A 20 8.64 14.58 -5.59
C LEU A 20 9.73 14.74 -6.64
N GLU A 21 10.14 13.66 -7.29
CA GLU A 21 11.18 13.74 -8.31
C GLU A 21 10.73 14.52 -9.54
N ALA A 22 9.47 14.37 -9.96
CA ALA A 22 8.89 15.18 -11.02
C ALA A 22 8.93 16.68 -10.70
N ASN A 23 8.64 17.05 -9.44
CA ASN A 23 8.75 18.44 -8.99
C ASN A 23 10.21 18.91 -8.99
N ARG A 24 11.15 18.11 -8.50
CA ARG A 24 12.60 18.42 -8.54
C ARG A 24 13.12 18.60 -9.97
N CYS A 25 12.54 17.87 -10.93
CA CYS A 25 12.83 18.00 -12.36
C CYS A 25 12.13 19.21 -13.03
N GLY A 26 11.43 20.06 -12.28
CA GLY A 26 10.89 21.32 -12.75
C GLY A 26 9.41 21.30 -13.16
N ILE A 27 8.65 20.25 -12.85
CA ILE A 27 7.18 20.31 -12.99
C ILE A 27 6.64 21.07 -11.77
N SER A 28 5.83 22.12 -12.03
CA SER A 28 5.19 22.90 -10.96
C SER A 28 4.34 21.99 -10.06
N PRO A 29 4.34 22.19 -8.73
CA PRO A 29 3.46 21.45 -7.83
C PRO A 29 1.98 21.52 -8.25
N ASP A 30 1.53 22.68 -8.76
CA ASP A 30 0.17 22.87 -9.25
C ASP A 30 -0.18 21.99 -10.47
N ASP A 31 0.83 21.55 -11.20
CA ASP A 31 0.70 20.68 -12.39
C ASP A 31 0.80 19.18 -12.06
N ILE A 32 1.00 18.83 -10.79
CA ILE A 32 1.09 17.44 -10.31
C ILE A 32 -0.15 17.12 -9.47
N LEU A 33 -0.72 15.94 -9.69
CA LEU A 33 -1.80 15.43 -8.85
C LEU A 33 -1.54 13.96 -8.50
N ILE A 34 -1.57 13.62 -7.21
CA ILE A 34 -1.57 12.24 -6.73
C ILE A 34 -3.02 11.83 -6.46
N ILE A 35 -3.45 10.68 -7.00
CA ILE A 35 -4.79 10.10 -6.74
C ILE A 35 -4.60 8.83 -5.94
N GLU A 36 -5.06 8.82 -4.69
CA GLU A 36 -4.97 7.68 -3.77
C GLU A 36 -6.36 7.15 -3.42
N ARG A 37 -6.53 5.83 -3.52
CA ARG A 37 -7.80 5.17 -3.22
C ARG A 37 -8.07 5.00 -1.73
N ASP A 38 -7.03 4.93 -0.90
CA ASP A 38 -7.17 4.81 0.55
C ASP A 38 -7.41 6.19 1.18
N ARG A 39 -7.75 6.22 2.46
CA ARG A 39 -8.03 7.45 3.21
C ARG A 39 -6.80 8.30 3.43
N GLU A 40 -5.63 7.70 3.36
CA GLU A 40 -4.33 8.31 3.66
C GLU A 40 -3.30 7.95 2.60
N LEU A 41 -2.33 8.82 2.40
CA LEU A 41 -1.11 8.52 1.65
C LEU A 41 -0.23 7.52 2.42
N GLY A 42 0.74 6.91 1.74
CA GLY A 42 1.69 5.94 2.33
C GLY A 42 1.47 4.50 1.86
N GLY A 43 0.26 4.18 1.39
CA GLY A 43 -0.06 2.87 0.80
C GLY A 43 0.22 1.70 1.76
N ILE A 44 0.84 0.64 1.26
CA ILE A 44 1.12 -0.58 2.05
C ILE A 44 2.03 -0.33 3.26
N LEU A 45 2.84 0.74 3.26
CA LEU A 45 3.72 1.06 4.37
C LEU A 45 2.97 1.38 5.65
N ASN A 46 1.77 1.94 5.55
CA ASN A 46 0.97 2.29 6.73
C ASN A 46 0.63 1.08 7.61
N GLN A 47 0.53 -0.11 7.03
CA GLN A 47 0.30 -1.34 7.80
C GLN A 47 1.59 -2.07 8.20
N CYS A 48 2.76 -1.66 7.70
CA CYS A 48 4.06 -2.26 7.98
C CYS A 48 4.69 -1.65 9.24
N ILE A 49 4.09 -1.88 10.41
CA ILE A 49 4.54 -1.29 11.69
C ILE A 49 5.76 -1.98 12.32
N HIS A 50 6.49 -2.79 11.54
CA HIS A 50 7.78 -3.37 11.93
C HIS A 50 8.94 -2.52 11.39
N ALA A 51 10.09 -2.60 12.03
CA ALA A 51 11.33 -1.99 11.55
C ALA A 51 11.86 -2.71 10.29
N GLY A 52 12.78 -2.07 9.59
CA GLY A 52 13.44 -2.59 8.39
C GLY A 52 13.39 -1.64 7.19
N PHE A 53 12.86 -0.45 7.37
CA PHE A 53 12.82 0.60 6.35
C PHE A 53 13.84 1.69 6.65
N GLY A 54 14.23 2.47 5.65
CA GLY A 54 14.98 3.71 5.82
C GLY A 54 16.51 3.60 5.86
N LEU A 55 17.10 2.44 6.17
CA LEU A 55 18.56 2.29 6.32
C LEU A 55 19.35 2.80 5.11
N HIS A 56 18.94 2.45 3.89
CA HIS A 56 19.60 2.89 2.67
C HIS A 56 19.33 4.35 2.30
N MET A 57 18.15 4.85 2.64
CA MET A 57 17.71 6.19 2.24
C MET A 57 18.07 7.25 3.26
N PHE A 58 17.92 6.94 4.54
CA PHE A 58 18.05 7.90 5.64
C PHE A 58 19.17 7.55 6.63
N GLY A 59 19.80 6.37 6.50
CA GLY A 59 20.78 5.89 7.46
C GLY A 59 20.19 5.51 8.83
N GLU A 60 18.86 5.42 8.92
CA GLU A 60 18.11 5.12 10.13
C GLU A 60 17.17 3.94 9.90
N GLU A 61 16.97 3.14 10.94
CA GLU A 61 15.99 2.06 10.92
C GLU A 61 14.63 2.59 11.33
N LEU A 62 13.67 2.56 10.41
CA LEU A 62 12.33 3.11 10.57
C LEU A 62 11.28 2.00 10.42
N SER A 63 10.10 2.23 10.97
CA SER A 63 8.88 1.49 10.59
C SER A 63 8.34 1.99 9.24
N GLY A 64 7.41 1.24 8.64
CA GLY A 64 6.77 1.64 7.39
C GLY A 64 6.07 3.01 7.47
N PRO A 65 5.24 3.28 8.48
CA PRO A 65 4.61 4.59 8.66
C PRO A 65 5.60 5.75 8.85
N GLU A 66 6.67 5.54 9.62
CA GLU A 66 7.73 6.56 9.78
C GLU A 66 8.44 6.84 8.45
N TYR A 67 8.73 5.80 7.69
CA TYR A 67 9.34 5.96 6.36
C TYR A 67 8.41 6.70 5.39
N SER A 68 7.15 6.30 5.28
CA SER A 68 6.20 6.98 4.39
C SER A 68 5.90 8.41 4.86
N GLY A 69 5.84 8.64 6.17
CA GLY A 69 5.61 9.95 6.77
C GLY A 69 6.60 11.00 6.28
N ARG A 70 7.90 10.66 6.22
CA ARG A 70 8.93 11.58 5.71
C ARG A 70 8.67 12.03 4.27
N PHE A 71 8.23 11.12 3.40
CA PHE A 71 7.89 11.47 2.02
C PHE A 71 6.57 12.24 1.91
N ILE A 72 5.61 11.95 2.77
CA ILE A 72 4.34 12.69 2.84
C ILE A 72 4.63 14.14 3.25
N ASP A 73 5.44 14.34 4.29
CA ASP A 73 5.85 15.67 4.74
C ASP A 73 6.55 16.47 3.63
N GLU A 74 7.41 15.80 2.83
CA GLU A 74 8.07 16.45 1.68
C GLU A 74 7.05 16.81 0.58
N VAL A 75 6.06 15.96 0.28
CA VAL A 75 5.00 16.23 -0.69
C VAL A 75 4.17 17.45 -0.25
N GLU A 76 3.80 17.51 1.03
CA GLU A 76 3.05 18.62 1.59
C GLU A 76 3.87 19.92 1.61
N ALA A 77 5.13 19.84 2.01
CA ALA A 77 6.05 20.98 2.00
C ALA A 77 6.32 21.54 0.59
N ALA A 78 6.34 20.65 -0.42
CA ALA A 78 6.46 21.05 -1.82
C ALA A 78 5.16 21.63 -2.40
N GLY A 79 4.03 21.54 -1.70
CA GLY A 79 2.72 22.00 -2.17
C GLY A 79 2.12 21.13 -3.28
N ILE A 80 2.55 19.87 -3.41
CA ILE A 80 2.01 18.95 -4.43
C ILE A 80 0.61 18.53 -4.02
N GLY A 81 -0.36 18.72 -4.94
CA GLY A 81 -1.76 18.35 -4.71
C GLY A 81 -2.00 16.85 -4.69
N TYR A 82 -2.87 16.40 -3.78
CA TYR A 82 -3.33 15.01 -3.74
C TYR A 82 -4.81 14.91 -3.38
N VAL A 83 -5.43 13.81 -3.79
CA VAL A 83 -6.80 13.43 -3.40
C VAL A 83 -6.80 12.00 -2.87
N THR A 84 -7.36 11.81 -1.69
CA THR A 84 -7.54 10.50 -1.03
C THR A 84 -8.99 10.03 -1.15
N ASP A 85 -9.31 8.81 -0.71
CA ASP A 85 -10.60 8.17 -0.90
C ASP A 85 -11.06 8.18 -2.38
N SER A 86 -10.12 8.19 -3.31
CA SER A 86 -10.38 8.48 -4.72
C SER A 86 -9.93 7.33 -5.61
N MET A 87 -10.91 6.65 -6.21
CA MET A 87 -10.68 5.47 -7.04
C MET A 87 -10.58 5.83 -8.52
N VAL A 88 -9.43 5.60 -9.12
CA VAL A 88 -9.29 5.69 -10.59
C VAL A 88 -10.03 4.51 -11.23
N LEU A 89 -10.93 4.83 -12.16
CA LEU A 89 -11.78 3.87 -12.85
C LEU A 89 -11.24 3.51 -14.23
N SER A 90 -10.70 4.50 -14.94
CA SER A 90 -10.14 4.28 -16.27
C SER A 90 -9.11 5.34 -16.64
N ILE A 91 -8.27 4.97 -17.58
CA ILE A 91 -7.31 5.86 -18.26
C ILE A 91 -7.46 5.57 -19.74
N SER A 92 -7.80 6.59 -20.53
CA SER A 92 -7.94 6.44 -21.98
C SER A 92 -6.59 6.59 -22.70
N ASP A 93 -6.55 6.20 -23.98
CA ASP A 93 -5.38 6.36 -24.84
C ASP A 93 -4.98 7.85 -24.99
N ASP A 94 -5.97 8.76 -24.88
CA ASP A 94 -5.75 10.21 -24.85
C ASP A 94 -5.27 10.72 -23.48
N ARG A 95 -4.97 9.84 -22.54
CA ARG A 95 -4.55 10.16 -21.16
C ARG A 95 -5.61 10.96 -20.39
N ILE A 96 -6.88 10.65 -20.60
CA ILE A 96 -7.95 11.14 -19.74
C ILE A 96 -8.07 10.16 -18.58
N VAL A 97 -7.78 10.63 -17.38
CA VAL A 97 -7.90 9.87 -16.13
C VAL A 97 -9.28 10.15 -15.55
N THR A 98 -10.07 9.10 -15.40
CA THR A 98 -11.41 9.18 -14.78
C THR A 98 -11.38 8.50 -13.43
N PHE A 99 -11.86 9.21 -12.40
CA PHE A 99 -11.91 8.71 -11.04
C PHE A 99 -13.17 9.16 -10.32
N VAL A 100 -13.51 8.49 -9.24
CA VAL A 100 -14.59 8.84 -8.33
C VAL A 100 -14.02 9.20 -6.96
N SER A 101 -14.55 10.26 -6.38
CA SER A 101 -14.15 10.77 -5.06
C SER A 101 -15.39 11.15 -4.27
N PRO A 102 -15.46 10.87 -2.96
CA PRO A 102 -16.58 11.31 -2.13
C PRO A 102 -16.75 12.83 -2.10
N LYS A 103 -15.65 13.57 -2.22
CA LYS A 103 -15.67 15.04 -2.19
C LYS A 103 -15.96 15.67 -3.54
N LEU A 104 -15.42 15.09 -4.61
CA LEU A 104 -15.45 15.68 -5.97
C LEU A 104 -16.47 15.02 -6.89
N GLY A 105 -17.04 13.88 -6.49
CA GLY A 105 -17.92 13.09 -7.33
C GLY A 105 -17.17 12.36 -8.45
N PHE A 106 -17.80 12.28 -9.61
CA PHE A 106 -17.20 11.66 -10.82
C PHE A 106 -16.42 12.73 -11.59
N VAL A 107 -15.12 12.53 -11.74
CA VAL A 107 -14.19 13.51 -12.29
C VAL A 107 -13.42 12.89 -13.46
N SER A 108 -13.23 13.69 -14.52
CA SER A 108 -12.33 13.34 -15.62
C SER A 108 -11.34 14.48 -15.83
N MET A 109 -10.05 14.16 -15.82
CA MET A 109 -8.93 15.10 -15.99
C MET A 109 -8.03 14.65 -17.13
N LYS A 110 -7.54 15.60 -17.90
CA LYS A 110 -6.51 15.37 -18.91
C LYS A 110 -5.14 15.37 -18.25
N ALA A 111 -4.31 14.41 -18.61
CA ALA A 111 -2.92 14.35 -18.14
C ALA A 111 -1.95 14.53 -19.31
N GLY A 112 -0.86 15.25 -19.07
CA GLY A 112 0.29 15.28 -19.98
C GLY A 112 1.02 13.93 -19.95
N ALA A 113 1.20 13.38 -18.73
CA ALA A 113 1.72 12.04 -18.46
C ALA A 113 0.99 11.40 -17.28
N VAL A 114 0.96 10.07 -17.25
CA VAL A 114 0.40 9.30 -16.13
C VAL A 114 1.45 8.31 -15.63
N VAL A 115 1.69 8.30 -14.33
CA VAL A 115 2.56 7.32 -13.67
C VAL A 115 1.68 6.38 -12.84
N LEU A 116 1.79 5.07 -13.10
CA LEU A 116 1.04 4.03 -12.41
C LEU A 116 1.85 3.48 -11.23
N CYS A 117 1.41 3.82 -10.02
CA CYS A 117 2.02 3.38 -8.76
C CYS A 117 1.01 2.58 -7.91
N THR A 118 0.25 1.71 -8.57
CA THR A 118 -0.89 1.00 -8.00
C THR A 118 -0.52 -0.14 -7.05
N GLY A 119 0.77 -0.40 -6.86
CA GLY A 119 1.28 -1.49 -6.03
C GLY A 119 0.97 -2.87 -6.61
N CYS A 120 1.00 -3.86 -5.73
CA CYS A 120 0.64 -5.23 -6.09
C CYS A 120 -0.42 -5.76 -5.12
N ARG A 121 -1.02 -6.88 -5.48
CA ARG A 121 -1.99 -7.59 -4.66
C ARG A 121 -1.51 -8.99 -4.37
N GLU A 122 -1.65 -9.43 -3.13
CA GLU A 122 -1.39 -10.80 -2.74
C GLU A 122 -2.27 -11.79 -3.50
N ARG A 123 -1.73 -12.97 -3.73
CA ARG A 123 -2.52 -14.08 -4.27
C ARG A 123 -3.53 -14.53 -3.22
N THR A 124 -4.79 -14.53 -3.61
CA THR A 124 -5.86 -15.07 -2.78
C THR A 124 -5.80 -16.61 -2.71
N ARG A 125 -6.50 -17.20 -1.74
CA ARG A 125 -6.65 -18.65 -1.64
C ARG A 125 -7.06 -19.31 -2.96
N GLY A 126 -7.99 -18.68 -3.71
CA GLY A 126 -8.44 -19.19 -5.00
C GLY A 126 -7.34 -19.18 -6.06
N ALA A 127 -6.52 -18.13 -6.10
CA ALA A 127 -5.37 -18.03 -7.00
C ALA A 127 -4.24 -19.01 -6.65
N LEU A 128 -4.13 -19.40 -5.36
CA LEU A 128 -3.18 -20.41 -4.88
C LEU A 128 -3.68 -21.83 -5.05
N ASN A 129 -4.95 -22.02 -5.47
CA ASN A 129 -5.58 -23.33 -5.61
C ASN A 129 -5.54 -24.20 -4.34
N ILE A 130 -5.61 -23.57 -3.15
CA ILE A 130 -5.64 -24.31 -1.88
C ILE A 130 -6.95 -25.10 -1.81
N PRO A 131 -6.87 -26.45 -1.72
CA PRO A 131 -8.05 -27.32 -1.77
C PRO A 131 -8.92 -27.20 -0.50
N GLY A 132 -10.09 -27.78 -0.57
CA GLY A 132 -11.04 -27.90 0.54
C GLY A 132 -12.17 -26.89 0.49
N THR A 133 -13.01 -26.88 1.53
CA THR A 133 -14.11 -25.94 1.69
C THR A 133 -13.61 -24.50 1.88
N ARG A 134 -14.50 -23.54 1.72
CA ARG A 134 -14.18 -22.10 1.90
C ARG A 134 -14.82 -21.55 3.19
N PRO A 135 -14.35 -21.99 4.38
CA PRO A 135 -14.86 -21.44 5.63
C PRO A 135 -14.43 -19.98 5.79
N ALA A 136 -15.12 -19.27 6.67
CA ALA A 136 -14.65 -17.98 7.17
C ALA A 136 -13.30 -18.14 7.90
N GLY A 137 -12.51 -17.06 7.98
CA GLY A 137 -11.24 -17.06 8.71
C GLY A 137 -10.02 -17.44 7.87
N ILE A 138 -10.15 -17.55 6.54
CA ILE A 138 -9.01 -17.73 5.63
C ILE A 138 -8.68 -16.37 5.01
N TYR A 139 -7.53 -15.82 5.37
CA TYR A 139 -7.05 -14.51 4.93
C TYR A 139 -5.69 -14.62 4.25
N SER A 140 -5.37 -13.73 3.33
CA SER A 140 -3.99 -13.47 2.96
C SER A 140 -3.27 -12.73 4.11
N ALA A 141 -1.94 -12.84 4.18
CA ALA A 141 -1.16 -12.25 5.26
C ALA A 141 -1.33 -10.73 5.34
N GLY A 142 -1.31 -10.02 4.21
CA GLY A 142 -1.51 -8.58 4.17
C GLY A 142 -2.92 -8.14 4.55
N THR A 143 -3.96 -8.94 4.24
CA THR A 143 -5.31 -8.67 4.73
C THR A 143 -5.38 -8.81 6.25
N ALA A 144 -4.78 -9.87 6.81
CA ALA A 144 -4.71 -10.05 8.27
C ALA A 144 -3.90 -8.93 8.93
N GLN A 145 -2.81 -8.50 8.31
CA GLN A 145 -1.99 -7.38 8.76
C GLN A 145 -2.80 -6.08 8.81
N ARG A 146 -3.57 -5.78 7.76
CA ARG A 146 -4.45 -4.61 7.74
C ARG A 146 -5.47 -4.64 8.86
N PHE A 147 -6.14 -5.78 9.07
CA PHE A 147 -7.11 -5.91 10.16
C PHE A 147 -6.50 -5.60 11.52
N VAL A 148 -5.30 -6.11 11.80
CA VAL A 148 -4.65 -5.90 13.10
C VAL A 148 -4.09 -4.49 13.21
N ASN A 149 -3.35 -4.03 12.20
CA ASN A 149 -2.51 -2.83 12.33
C ASN A 149 -3.25 -1.53 11.99
N ILE A 150 -4.28 -1.59 11.14
CA ILE A 150 -5.05 -0.41 10.71
C ILE A 150 -6.46 -0.40 11.30
N GLU A 151 -7.16 -1.53 11.21
CA GLU A 151 -8.58 -1.58 11.60
C GLU A 151 -8.78 -1.95 13.08
N GLY A 152 -7.72 -2.43 13.77
CA GLY A 152 -7.78 -2.81 15.18
C GLY A 152 -8.57 -4.10 15.46
N TYR A 153 -8.73 -4.97 14.45
CA TYR A 153 -9.46 -6.23 14.58
C TYR A 153 -8.51 -7.44 14.64
N MET A 154 -8.75 -8.31 15.60
CA MET A 154 -8.06 -9.60 15.67
C MET A 154 -8.75 -10.61 14.73
N PRO A 155 -8.09 -11.08 13.65
CA PRO A 155 -8.70 -11.98 12.67
C PRO A 155 -8.98 -13.39 13.20
N GLY A 156 -8.30 -13.79 14.28
CA GLY A 156 -8.52 -15.07 14.94
C GLY A 156 -7.69 -15.24 16.22
N LYS A 157 -8.19 -15.99 17.18
CA LYS A 157 -7.47 -16.27 18.45
C LYS A 157 -6.50 -17.44 18.33
N LYS A 158 -6.77 -18.40 17.44
CA LYS A 158 -5.90 -19.54 17.12
C LYS A 158 -5.59 -19.49 15.65
N VAL A 159 -4.31 -19.45 15.29
CA VAL A 159 -3.88 -19.16 13.95
C VAL A 159 -2.92 -20.24 13.44
N VAL A 160 -3.12 -20.63 12.19
CA VAL A 160 -2.15 -21.40 11.40
C VAL A 160 -1.74 -20.55 10.22
N ILE A 161 -0.45 -20.44 9.96
CA ILE A 161 0.10 -19.67 8.86
C ILE A 161 0.66 -20.64 7.83
N LEU A 162 0.28 -20.46 6.57
CA LEU A 162 0.83 -21.21 5.44
C LEU A 162 1.84 -20.32 4.70
N GLY A 163 3.10 -20.72 4.77
CA GLY A 163 4.25 -20.01 4.22
C GLY A 163 5.11 -19.36 5.31
N SER A 164 6.42 -19.58 5.22
CA SER A 164 7.44 -19.01 6.12
C SER A 164 8.28 -17.92 5.45
N GLY A 165 7.75 -17.26 4.44
CA GLY A 165 8.34 -16.03 3.91
C GLY A 165 8.26 -14.90 4.93
N ASP A 166 8.95 -13.77 4.67
CA ASP A 166 9.07 -12.65 5.61
C ASP A 166 7.72 -12.22 6.18
N ILE A 167 6.71 -12.01 5.33
CA ILE A 167 5.39 -11.57 5.78
C ILE A 167 4.71 -12.61 6.68
N GLY A 168 4.92 -13.91 6.42
CA GLY A 168 4.38 -14.99 7.25
C GLY A 168 4.98 -14.97 8.66
N LEU A 169 6.29 -14.78 8.76
CA LEU A 169 7.00 -14.71 10.04
C LEU A 169 6.72 -13.41 10.80
N ILE A 170 6.66 -12.28 10.09
CA ILE A 170 6.25 -10.98 10.66
C ILE A 170 4.84 -11.09 11.26
N MET A 171 3.92 -11.71 10.55
CA MET A 171 2.56 -11.89 11.03
C MET A 171 2.46 -12.90 12.18
N ALA A 172 3.28 -13.96 12.17
CA ALA A 172 3.36 -14.88 13.30
C ALA A 172 3.75 -14.12 14.59
N ARG A 173 4.82 -13.32 14.51
CA ARG A 173 5.26 -12.48 15.61
C ARG A 173 4.18 -11.47 16.01
N ARG A 174 3.63 -10.74 15.06
CA ARG A 174 2.63 -9.69 15.33
C ARG A 174 1.39 -10.23 16.00
N LEU A 175 0.79 -11.29 15.48
CA LEU A 175 -0.41 -11.90 16.06
C LEU A 175 -0.16 -12.45 17.45
N THR A 176 1.02 -13.02 17.70
CA THR A 176 1.41 -13.48 19.04
C THR A 176 1.50 -12.32 20.02
N LEU A 177 2.09 -11.18 19.63
CA LEU A 177 2.18 -10.00 20.48
C LEU A 177 0.80 -9.39 20.80
N GLU A 178 -0.16 -9.54 19.88
CA GLU A 178 -1.55 -9.11 20.09
C GLU A 178 -2.40 -10.14 20.85
N GLY A 179 -1.81 -11.25 21.29
CA GLY A 179 -2.46 -12.23 22.16
C GLY A 179 -3.13 -13.39 21.43
N ALA A 180 -2.88 -13.59 20.13
CA ALA A 180 -3.29 -14.79 19.46
C ALA A 180 -2.31 -15.95 19.72
N GLU A 181 -2.82 -17.17 19.72
CA GLU A 181 -2.03 -18.39 19.75
C GLU A 181 -1.68 -18.83 18.34
N VAL A 182 -0.44 -18.63 17.91
CA VAL A 182 0.05 -19.14 16.63
C VAL A 182 0.43 -20.60 16.78
N LEU A 183 -0.46 -21.48 16.35
CA LEU A 183 -0.32 -22.93 16.52
C LEU A 183 0.78 -23.53 15.66
N ARG A 184 0.91 -23.06 14.42
CA ARG A 184 1.88 -23.55 13.44
C ARG A 184 2.16 -22.51 12.37
N VAL A 185 3.40 -22.53 11.86
CA VAL A 185 3.80 -21.97 10.58
C VAL A 185 4.20 -23.15 9.71
N CYS A 186 3.48 -23.35 8.60
CA CYS A 186 3.69 -24.48 7.69
C CYS A 186 4.44 -24.00 6.46
N GLU A 187 5.45 -24.74 6.06
CA GLU A 187 6.27 -24.44 4.89
C GLU A 187 6.33 -25.66 3.96
N LEU A 188 6.34 -25.43 2.65
CA LEU A 188 6.49 -26.47 1.64
C LEU A 188 7.94 -26.96 1.54
N MET A 189 8.89 -26.05 1.69
CA MET A 189 10.32 -26.33 1.63
C MET A 189 10.85 -26.82 2.99
N PRO A 190 11.95 -27.57 3.04
CA PRO A 190 12.56 -28.03 4.30
C PRO A 190 13.31 -26.93 5.07
N TYR A 191 13.19 -25.68 4.64
CA TYR A 191 13.81 -24.50 5.25
C TYR A 191 12.86 -23.31 5.21
N SER A 192 13.07 -22.33 6.10
CA SER A 192 12.31 -21.08 6.09
C SER A 192 12.59 -20.28 4.80
N GLY A 193 11.55 -19.74 4.20
CA GLY A 193 11.66 -18.87 3.03
C GLY A 193 11.94 -17.40 3.37
N GLY A 194 11.80 -17.01 4.65
CA GLY A 194 12.09 -15.66 5.14
C GLY A 194 13.50 -15.54 5.75
N LEU A 195 13.97 -14.30 5.85
CA LEU A 195 15.23 -13.94 6.48
C LEU A 195 15.15 -13.95 8.01
#